data_d21b67d0528ba3f50687959b2b449480
#
_entry.id   d21b67d0528ba3f50687959b2b449480
#
_cell.length_a   1.000
_cell.length_b   1.000
_cell.length_c   1.000
_cell.angle_alpha   90.00
_cell.angle_beta   90.00
_cell.angle_gamma   90.00
#
_symmetry.space_group_name_H-M   'P 1'
#
loop_
_entity.id
_entity.type
_entity.pdbx_description
1 polymer ?
#
loop_
_entity_poly.entity_id
_entity_poly.type
_entity_poly.pdbx_seq_one_letter_code
_entity_poly.pdbx_strand_id
1 'polypeptide(L)'
;MKILISAYACETGRGSEGEIAWRMVHELSRTHDVRVITRANLRPVHEAAFAMAPKPDRLEFIYFDLPWIFRFYKRGKRFFLVYYYLWQIGIGLRARKALRGEPADVLHHLTGGMDWMPSGLALCPGPFVWGPVGSENTHHAILPTLSIAARAKEAVRVALRWSLRTLDPFTRITAARADVILSHTPQTLPRRYRSKVRPFFQTGIADLPALARPKEEFRRSDVLRLVYAGELKDWKGAQIALDASLRFFENDPDAELVIVGDGPLRGQMEAVAAAHPEGARVTFLGKLPMERLVEELHWGDIFLYPSFHHGLATVVLQAMLTGLPVICIEGDATGRAIGMTAGITAKLSNETPPDEAVANAISVLAADEAQRQALGRAARRIALESFSYETLAANVDRVYRETNNHGLCDLEDRRI
;
A
#
# COMPACT_ATOMS: atom_id res chain seq x y z
N MET A 1 10.43 24.82 -2.60
CA MET A 1 11.08 24.20 -3.78
C MET A 1 10.05 24.03 -4.89
N LYS A 2 10.52 24.00 -6.14
CA LYS A 2 9.72 23.66 -7.31
C LYS A 2 9.85 22.17 -7.60
N ILE A 3 8.74 21.43 -7.58
CA ILE A 3 8.73 19.97 -7.70
C ILE A 3 7.91 19.55 -8.91
N LEU A 4 8.49 18.71 -9.77
CA LEU A 4 7.77 18.10 -10.88
C LEU A 4 7.50 16.63 -10.55
N ILE A 5 6.21 16.29 -10.38
CA ILE A 5 5.76 14.94 -10.03
C ILE A 5 5.16 14.23 -11.24
N SER A 6 5.52 12.98 -11.47
CA SER A 6 4.82 12.06 -12.36
C SER A 6 3.90 11.18 -11.53
N ALA A 7 2.57 11.34 -11.72
CA ALA A 7 1.56 10.55 -11.03
C ALA A 7 0.54 10.01 -12.04
N TYR A 8 0.72 8.75 -12.48
CA TYR A 8 -0.20 8.07 -13.39
C TYR A 8 -1.62 7.97 -12.84
N ALA A 9 -1.76 7.61 -11.57
CA ALA A 9 -2.98 7.65 -10.79
C ALA A 9 -2.86 8.79 -9.76
N CYS A 10 -3.80 9.74 -9.81
CA CYS A 10 -3.85 10.87 -8.88
C CYS A 10 -5.29 11.37 -8.86
N GLU A 11 -6.16 10.70 -8.11
CA GLU A 11 -7.60 10.97 -8.14
C GLU A 11 -8.24 10.55 -6.82
N THR A 12 -9.24 11.30 -6.36
CA THR A 12 -10.02 10.93 -5.18
C THR A 12 -11.14 9.95 -5.52
N GLY A 13 -11.52 9.11 -4.54
CA GLY A 13 -12.68 8.22 -4.61
C GLY A 13 -12.51 6.96 -5.48
N ARG A 14 -11.34 6.71 -6.06
CA ARG A 14 -11.07 5.54 -6.90
C ARG A 14 -9.75 4.87 -6.56
N GLY A 15 -9.82 3.78 -5.79
CA GLY A 15 -8.67 2.93 -5.46
C GLY A 15 -7.67 3.60 -4.52
N SER A 16 -6.83 2.79 -3.91
CA SER A 16 -5.88 3.29 -2.89
C SER A 16 -4.76 4.15 -3.48
N GLU A 17 -4.20 3.76 -4.64
CA GLU A 17 -3.03 4.44 -5.22
C GLU A 17 -3.36 5.86 -5.69
N GLY A 18 -4.53 6.06 -6.32
CA GLY A 18 -4.99 7.38 -6.76
C GLY A 18 -5.23 8.33 -5.59
N GLU A 19 -5.91 7.85 -4.55
CA GLU A 19 -6.19 8.60 -3.33
C GLU A 19 -4.91 8.97 -2.58
N ILE A 20 -3.97 8.04 -2.46
CA ILE A 20 -2.66 8.29 -1.83
C ILE A 20 -1.94 9.44 -2.55
N ALA A 21 -1.86 9.35 -3.88
CA ALA A 21 -1.20 10.41 -4.66
C ALA A 21 -1.93 11.76 -4.55
N TRP A 22 -3.25 11.74 -4.63
CA TRP A 22 -4.07 12.94 -4.50
C TRP A 22 -3.77 13.67 -3.18
N ARG A 23 -3.82 12.95 -2.06
CA ARG A 23 -3.52 13.53 -0.75
C ARG A 23 -2.08 13.97 -0.60
N MET A 24 -1.13 13.15 -1.07
CA MET A 24 0.28 13.47 -1.00
C MET A 24 0.62 14.77 -1.76
N VAL A 25 0.09 14.97 -2.99
CA VAL A 25 0.38 16.21 -3.73
C VAL A 25 -0.28 17.43 -3.11
N HIS A 26 -1.44 17.27 -2.44
CA HIS A 26 -2.07 18.34 -1.68
C HIS A 26 -1.24 18.72 -0.45
N GLU A 27 -0.77 17.75 0.33
CA GLU A 27 0.08 18.03 1.49
C GLU A 27 1.41 18.69 1.07
N LEU A 28 2.08 18.17 0.03
CA LEU A 28 3.31 18.76 -0.49
C LEU A 28 3.10 20.18 -1.03
N SER A 29 1.93 20.47 -1.60
CA SER A 29 1.63 21.81 -2.13
C SER A 29 1.42 22.88 -1.05
N ARG A 30 1.33 22.51 0.23
CA ARG A 30 1.30 23.48 1.34
C ARG A 30 2.62 24.24 1.48
N THR A 31 3.73 23.58 1.12
CA THR A 31 5.08 24.13 1.32
C THR A 31 5.90 24.27 0.05
N HIS A 32 5.51 23.61 -1.05
CA HIS A 32 6.23 23.57 -2.31
C HIS A 32 5.35 23.99 -3.48
N ASP A 33 5.97 24.47 -4.56
CA ASP A 33 5.31 24.68 -5.85
C ASP A 33 5.31 23.34 -6.61
N VAL A 34 4.16 22.67 -6.65
CA VAL A 34 4.01 21.29 -7.14
C VAL A 34 3.33 21.28 -8.50
N ARG A 35 4.01 20.75 -9.51
CA ARG A 35 3.45 20.46 -10.83
C ARG A 35 3.33 18.96 -11.04
N VAL A 36 2.13 18.48 -11.34
CA VAL A 36 1.84 17.05 -11.45
C VAL A 36 1.51 16.69 -12.90
N ILE A 37 2.32 15.84 -13.51
CA ILE A 37 1.98 15.24 -14.81
C ILE A 37 1.14 14.00 -14.55
N THR A 38 -0.10 14.01 -15.04
CA THR A 38 -1.06 12.93 -14.86
C THR A 38 -1.85 12.66 -16.14
N ARG A 39 -2.68 11.60 -16.12
CA ARG A 39 -3.50 11.21 -17.28
C ARG A 39 -4.56 12.26 -17.62
N ALA A 40 -4.77 12.46 -18.91
CA ALA A 40 -5.75 13.45 -19.39
C ALA A 40 -7.20 13.10 -19.02
N ASN A 41 -7.52 11.81 -18.88
CA ASN A 41 -8.85 11.36 -18.49
C ASN A 41 -9.21 11.60 -17.01
N LEU A 42 -8.25 12.08 -16.19
CA LEU A 42 -8.51 12.47 -14.79
C LEU A 42 -9.00 13.91 -14.67
N ARG A 43 -8.88 14.72 -15.74
CA ARG A 43 -9.30 16.13 -15.72
C ARG A 43 -10.73 16.34 -15.19
N PRO A 44 -11.76 15.63 -15.67
CA PRO A 44 -13.11 15.83 -15.16
C PRO A 44 -13.27 15.49 -13.66
N VAL A 45 -12.52 14.51 -13.17
CA VAL A 45 -12.53 14.14 -11.75
C VAL A 45 -11.90 15.25 -10.90
N HIS A 46 -10.80 15.85 -11.37
CA HIS A 46 -10.15 16.97 -10.69
C HIS A 46 -11.04 18.21 -10.71
N GLU A 47 -11.66 18.52 -11.84
CA GLU A 47 -12.59 19.66 -11.97
C GLU A 47 -13.78 19.49 -11.00
N ALA A 48 -14.35 18.30 -10.90
CA ALA A 48 -15.41 18.02 -9.94
C ALA A 48 -14.95 18.16 -8.48
N ALA A 49 -13.74 17.67 -8.16
CA ALA A 49 -13.18 17.80 -6.81
C ALA A 49 -12.93 19.27 -6.45
N PHE A 50 -12.40 20.08 -7.37
CA PHE A 50 -12.15 21.51 -7.15
C PHE A 50 -13.41 22.38 -7.19
N ALA A 51 -14.51 21.87 -7.71
CA ALA A 51 -15.82 22.51 -7.55
C ALA A 51 -16.36 22.37 -6.13
N MET A 52 -15.95 21.33 -5.39
CA MET A 52 -16.36 21.09 -4.00
C MET A 52 -15.39 21.72 -2.96
N ALA A 53 -14.11 21.79 -3.31
CA ALA A 53 -13.07 22.36 -2.46
C ALA A 53 -12.04 23.12 -3.29
N PRO A 54 -11.56 24.32 -2.86
CA PRO A 54 -10.65 25.13 -3.65
C PRO A 54 -9.34 24.38 -3.93
N LYS A 55 -8.85 24.53 -5.16
CA LYS A 55 -7.53 24.03 -5.55
C LYS A 55 -6.45 24.79 -4.80
N PRO A 56 -5.43 24.13 -4.21
CA PRO A 56 -4.28 24.80 -3.64
C PRO A 56 -3.55 25.71 -4.68
N ASP A 57 -3.17 26.92 -4.29
CA ASP A 57 -2.51 27.89 -5.18
C ASP A 57 -1.18 27.37 -5.76
N ARG A 58 -0.46 26.57 -4.97
CA ARG A 58 0.84 25.97 -5.33
C ARG A 58 0.75 24.61 -6.01
N LEU A 59 -0.44 24.20 -6.47
CA LEU A 59 -0.67 22.91 -7.13
C LEU A 59 -1.13 23.13 -8.57
N GLU A 60 -0.38 22.60 -9.53
CA GLU A 60 -0.71 22.63 -10.95
C GLU A 60 -0.78 21.22 -11.53
N PHE A 61 -1.78 20.94 -12.37
CA PHE A 61 -1.88 19.68 -13.11
C PHE A 61 -1.56 19.85 -14.58
N ILE A 62 -0.64 19.04 -15.07
CA ILE A 62 -0.26 18.94 -16.47
C ILE A 62 -0.86 17.64 -17.01
N TYR A 63 -1.92 17.76 -17.79
CA TYR A 63 -2.61 16.60 -18.34
C TYR A 63 -1.91 16.09 -19.59
N PHE A 64 -1.63 14.77 -19.60
CA PHE A 64 -0.97 14.10 -20.72
C PHE A 64 -1.59 12.76 -21.02
N ASP A 65 -1.77 12.45 -22.29
CA ASP A 65 -2.08 11.11 -22.76
C ASP A 65 -1.34 10.84 -24.07
N LEU A 66 -1.20 9.55 -24.41
CA LEU A 66 -0.62 9.14 -25.67
C LEU A 66 -1.56 9.46 -26.85
N PRO A 67 -1.04 9.76 -28.04
CA PRO A 67 -1.82 9.82 -29.26
C PRO A 67 -2.63 8.54 -29.47
N TRP A 68 -3.77 8.65 -30.17
CA TRP A 68 -4.71 7.56 -30.39
C TRP A 68 -4.03 6.28 -30.93
N ILE A 69 -3.09 6.39 -31.84
CA ILE A 69 -2.34 5.26 -32.43
C ILE A 69 -1.58 4.42 -31.42
N PHE A 70 -1.27 4.96 -30.22
CA PHE A 70 -0.59 4.23 -29.14
C PHE A 70 -1.53 3.80 -28.01
N ARG A 71 -2.85 3.99 -28.16
CA ARG A 71 -3.82 3.62 -27.13
C ARG A 71 -5.04 2.87 -27.62
N PHE A 72 -5.25 2.72 -28.96
CA PHE A 72 -6.42 2.05 -29.53
C PHE A 72 -6.58 0.59 -29.08
N TYR A 73 -5.48 -0.09 -28.78
CA TYR A 73 -5.43 -1.47 -28.31
C TYR A 73 -5.79 -1.62 -26.83
N LYS A 74 -5.76 -0.54 -26.05
CA LYS A 74 -6.08 -0.55 -24.62
C LYS A 74 -7.59 -0.60 -24.42
N ARG A 75 -8.10 -1.78 -24.05
CA ARG A 75 -9.51 -1.99 -23.68
C ARG A 75 -9.61 -2.40 -22.21
N GLY A 76 -10.09 -1.48 -21.37
CA GLY A 76 -10.18 -1.71 -19.93
C GLY A 76 -8.81 -2.02 -19.29
N LYS A 77 -8.68 -3.19 -18.64
CA LYS A 77 -7.43 -3.67 -18.05
C LYS A 77 -6.50 -4.40 -19.01
N ARG A 78 -6.97 -4.72 -20.24
CA ARG A 78 -6.13 -5.42 -21.23
C ARG A 78 -5.02 -4.52 -21.72
N PHE A 79 -3.82 -5.08 -21.86
CA PHE A 79 -2.60 -4.39 -22.30
C PHE A 79 -2.23 -3.15 -21.46
N PHE A 80 -2.71 -3.08 -20.20
CA PHE A 80 -2.40 -1.97 -19.31
C PHE A 80 -0.88 -1.74 -19.17
N LEU A 81 -0.09 -2.80 -19.00
CA LEU A 81 1.36 -2.70 -18.80
C LEU A 81 2.08 -2.12 -20.03
N VAL A 82 1.68 -2.52 -21.24
CA VAL A 82 2.24 -1.97 -22.48
C VAL A 82 1.91 -0.48 -22.62
N TYR A 83 0.64 -0.14 -22.37
CA TYR A 83 0.23 1.26 -22.40
C TYR A 83 0.96 2.10 -21.34
N TYR A 84 1.09 1.60 -20.12
CA TYR A 84 1.79 2.28 -19.03
C TYR A 84 3.27 2.51 -19.38
N TYR A 85 3.93 1.51 -19.93
CA TYR A 85 5.32 1.60 -20.37
C TYR A 85 5.51 2.71 -21.44
N LEU A 86 4.69 2.70 -22.47
CA LEU A 86 4.71 3.73 -23.53
C LEU A 86 4.36 5.11 -22.98
N TRP A 87 3.41 5.18 -22.04
CA TRP A 87 3.05 6.44 -21.37
C TRP A 87 4.23 7.02 -20.60
N GLN A 88 5.02 6.18 -19.92
CA GLN A 88 6.24 6.64 -19.25
C GLN A 88 7.27 7.21 -20.22
N ILE A 89 7.44 6.61 -21.40
CA ILE A 89 8.31 7.18 -22.43
C ILE A 89 7.78 8.55 -22.88
N GLY A 90 6.48 8.66 -23.13
CA GLY A 90 5.83 9.90 -23.53
C GLY A 90 5.94 11.01 -22.46
N ILE A 91 5.87 10.64 -21.18
CA ILE A 91 6.09 11.57 -20.07
C ILE A 91 7.49 12.18 -20.11
N GLY A 92 8.53 11.44 -20.46
CA GLY A 92 9.87 11.97 -20.57
C GLY A 92 9.95 13.18 -21.52
N LEU A 93 9.27 13.08 -22.67
CA LEU A 93 9.18 14.19 -23.63
C LEU A 93 8.34 15.36 -23.08
N ARG A 94 7.21 15.06 -22.45
CA ARG A 94 6.31 16.06 -21.86
C ARG A 94 6.96 16.82 -20.70
N ALA A 95 7.66 16.10 -19.82
CA ALA A 95 8.40 16.66 -18.70
C ALA A 95 9.55 17.57 -19.17
N ARG A 96 10.33 17.15 -20.18
CA ARG A 96 11.38 18.00 -20.77
C ARG A 96 10.82 19.31 -21.31
N LYS A 97 9.63 19.27 -21.95
CA LYS A 97 8.97 20.49 -22.42
C LYS A 97 8.56 21.39 -21.24
N ALA A 98 7.99 20.83 -20.17
CA ALA A 98 7.61 21.58 -18.98
C ALA A 98 8.83 22.20 -18.27
N LEU A 99 9.95 21.48 -18.19
CA LEU A 99 11.18 21.94 -17.56
C LEU A 99 11.91 23.03 -18.35
N ARG A 100 11.74 23.10 -19.70
CA ARG A 100 12.29 24.21 -20.50
C ARG A 100 11.62 25.55 -20.18
N GLY A 101 10.32 25.52 -19.91
CA GLY A 101 9.57 26.71 -19.51
C GLY A 101 9.84 27.13 -18.08
N GLU A 102 9.91 26.11 -17.19
CA GLU A 102 10.12 26.32 -15.76
C GLU A 102 10.91 25.15 -15.16
N PRO A 103 12.16 25.35 -14.72
CA PRO A 103 12.98 24.36 -14.06
C PRO A 103 12.34 23.85 -12.77
N ALA A 104 12.68 22.63 -12.36
CA ALA A 104 12.30 22.05 -11.09
C ALA A 104 13.55 21.71 -10.27
N ASP A 105 13.47 21.89 -8.95
CA ASP A 105 14.52 21.54 -8.01
C ASP A 105 14.62 20.03 -7.84
N VAL A 106 13.46 19.33 -7.88
CA VAL A 106 13.37 17.88 -7.75
C VAL A 106 12.33 17.29 -8.70
N LEU A 107 12.65 16.16 -9.28
CA LEU A 107 11.76 15.31 -10.07
C LEU A 107 11.33 14.12 -9.23
N HIS A 108 10.03 13.79 -9.17
CA HIS A 108 9.54 12.68 -8.37
C HIS A 108 8.54 11.81 -9.13
N HIS A 109 8.84 10.51 -9.24
CA HIS A 109 7.91 9.51 -9.76
C HIS A 109 7.11 8.92 -8.60
N LEU A 110 5.86 9.34 -8.43
CA LEU A 110 5.06 9.06 -7.23
C LEU A 110 4.17 7.83 -7.35
N THR A 111 3.57 7.57 -8.53
CA THR A 111 2.64 6.44 -8.73
C THR A 111 2.99 5.56 -9.90
N GLY A 112 2.41 4.36 -9.92
CA GLY A 112 2.84 3.28 -10.79
C GLY A 112 3.96 2.48 -10.13
N GLY A 113 3.83 2.21 -8.83
CA GLY A 113 4.83 1.73 -7.87
C GLY A 113 5.52 0.39 -8.19
N MET A 114 5.76 0.10 -9.47
CA MET A 114 6.38 -1.14 -9.95
C MET A 114 7.89 -0.94 -10.16
N ASP A 115 8.73 -1.62 -9.37
CA ASP A 115 10.20 -1.55 -9.46
C ASP A 115 10.80 -2.22 -10.70
N TRP A 116 9.95 -2.75 -11.56
CA TRP A 116 10.29 -3.38 -12.85
C TRP A 116 9.72 -2.63 -14.07
N MET A 117 9.24 -1.40 -13.84
CA MET A 117 8.76 -0.48 -14.90
C MET A 117 9.57 0.82 -14.86
N PRO A 118 9.82 1.44 -16.03
CA PRO A 118 10.60 2.67 -16.10
C PRO A 118 9.82 3.89 -15.63
N SER A 119 10.55 4.96 -15.34
CA SER A 119 10.01 6.32 -15.20
C SER A 119 10.52 7.21 -16.31
N GLY A 120 9.61 7.91 -16.98
CA GLY A 120 9.98 8.89 -17.99
C GLY A 120 10.78 10.09 -17.44
N LEU A 121 10.63 10.40 -16.14
CA LEU A 121 11.40 11.47 -15.49
C LEU A 121 12.90 11.16 -15.43
N ALA A 122 13.31 9.91 -15.48
CA ALA A 122 14.71 9.53 -15.57
C ALA A 122 15.43 10.02 -16.83
N LEU A 123 14.67 10.43 -17.86
CA LEU A 123 15.20 11.03 -19.09
C LEU A 123 15.38 12.55 -19.00
N CYS A 124 14.98 13.16 -17.86
CA CYS A 124 15.07 14.60 -17.64
C CYS A 124 16.30 14.96 -16.80
N PRO A 125 16.86 16.17 -16.98
CA PRO A 125 17.92 16.66 -16.10
C PRO A 125 17.38 17.06 -14.73
N GLY A 126 18.20 16.98 -13.70
CA GLY A 126 17.90 17.38 -12.32
C GLY A 126 17.85 16.24 -11.33
N PRO A 127 17.82 16.53 -10.04
CA PRO A 127 17.69 15.56 -8.94
C PRO A 127 16.41 14.73 -9.08
N PHE A 128 16.51 13.39 -8.91
CA PHE A 128 15.41 12.49 -9.23
C PHE A 128 15.15 11.48 -8.09
N VAL A 129 13.93 11.52 -7.57
CA VAL A 129 13.38 10.55 -6.61
C VAL A 129 12.48 9.56 -7.34
N TRP A 130 12.78 8.27 -7.24
CA TRP A 130 12.00 7.20 -7.84
C TRP A 130 11.26 6.40 -6.76
N GLY A 131 9.95 6.43 -6.79
CA GLY A 131 9.12 5.67 -5.86
C GLY A 131 8.06 6.49 -5.13
N PRO A 132 7.27 5.80 -4.30
CA PRO A 132 7.46 4.45 -3.75
C PRO A 132 7.28 3.34 -4.78
N VAL A 133 8.27 2.45 -4.88
CA VAL A 133 8.24 1.30 -5.79
C VAL A 133 8.46 -0.01 -5.04
N GLY A 134 7.99 -1.10 -5.62
CA GLY A 134 8.19 -2.43 -5.07
C GLY A 134 7.60 -3.52 -5.96
N SER A 135 7.94 -4.76 -5.64
CA SER A 135 7.38 -5.95 -6.27
C SER A 135 6.69 -6.80 -5.23
N GLU A 136 5.50 -7.21 -5.57
CA GLU A 136 4.78 -8.18 -4.80
C GLU A 136 5.12 -9.58 -5.33
N ASN A 137 5.93 -10.31 -4.60
CA ASN A 137 6.15 -11.73 -4.85
C ASN A 137 5.25 -12.54 -3.91
N THR A 138 4.69 -13.62 -4.41
CA THR A 138 3.95 -14.55 -3.56
C THR A 138 4.90 -15.10 -2.50
N HIS A 139 4.49 -15.09 -1.24
CA HIS A 139 5.30 -15.61 -0.15
C HIS A 139 5.59 -17.10 -0.39
N HIS A 140 6.81 -17.56 -0.11
CA HIS A 140 7.23 -18.94 -0.40
C HIS A 140 6.39 -20.00 0.33
N ALA A 141 5.88 -19.69 1.51
CA ALA A 141 5.02 -20.59 2.30
C ALA A 141 3.66 -20.87 1.64
N ILE A 142 3.21 -20.02 0.69
CA ILE A 142 1.95 -20.26 -0.03
C ILE A 142 2.18 -21.10 -1.29
N LEU A 143 3.36 -21.07 -1.88
CA LEU A 143 3.61 -21.77 -3.11
C LEU A 143 3.19 -23.26 -3.08
N PRO A 144 3.39 -24.00 -1.97
CA PRO A 144 2.91 -25.38 -1.85
C PRO A 144 1.38 -25.52 -1.87
N THR A 145 0.63 -24.53 -1.41
CA THR A 145 -0.85 -24.59 -1.34
C THR A 145 -1.52 -24.24 -2.67
N LEU A 146 -0.77 -23.64 -3.61
CA LEU A 146 -1.30 -23.28 -4.92
C LEU A 146 -1.37 -24.51 -5.85
N SER A 147 -2.37 -24.52 -6.76
CA SER A 147 -2.44 -25.48 -7.85
C SER A 147 -1.20 -25.38 -8.77
N ILE A 148 -0.89 -26.45 -9.50
CA ILE A 148 0.24 -26.50 -10.45
C ILE A 148 0.14 -25.35 -11.47
N ALA A 149 -1.06 -25.09 -12.00
CA ALA A 149 -1.30 -24.00 -12.95
C ALA A 149 -1.04 -22.62 -12.32
N ALA A 150 -1.45 -22.42 -11.06
CA ALA A 150 -1.19 -21.18 -10.33
C ALA A 150 0.30 -20.98 -10.03
N ARG A 151 1.02 -22.04 -9.66
CA ARG A 151 2.49 -22.01 -9.49
C ARG A 151 3.21 -21.66 -10.78
N ALA A 152 2.83 -22.27 -11.91
CA ALA A 152 3.41 -21.98 -13.22
C ALA A 152 3.18 -20.51 -13.61
N LYS A 153 1.97 -20.00 -13.43
CA LYS A 153 1.64 -18.59 -13.67
C LYS A 153 2.47 -17.66 -12.80
N GLU A 154 2.66 -18.00 -11.52
CA GLU A 154 3.48 -17.21 -10.60
C GLU A 154 4.95 -17.22 -11.02
N ALA A 155 5.51 -18.37 -11.40
CA ALA A 155 6.89 -18.50 -11.89
C ALA A 155 7.11 -17.62 -13.13
N VAL A 156 6.19 -17.65 -14.09
CA VAL A 156 6.25 -16.77 -15.28
C VAL A 156 6.19 -15.30 -14.89
N ARG A 157 5.32 -14.93 -13.94
CA ARG A 157 5.21 -13.55 -13.43
C ARG A 157 6.51 -13.08 -12.77
N VAL A 158 7.11 -13.91 -11.93
CA VAL A 158 8.39 -13.61 -11.26
C VAL A 158 9.51 -13.48 -12.30
N ALA A 159 9.60 -14.41 -13.26
CA ALA A 159 10.59 -14.36 -14.32
C ALA A 159 10.47 -13.09 -15.19
N LEU A 160 9.24 -12.71 -15.56
CA LEU A 160 8.97 -11.49 -16.33
C LEU A 160 9.40 -10.24 -15.55
N ARG A 161 9.03 -10.14 -14.27
CA ARG A 161 9.44 -9.03 -13.41
C ARG A 161 10.95 -8.94 -13.25
N TRP A 162 11.60 -10.07 -13.04
CA TRP A 162 13.06 -10.15 -12.97
C TRP A 162 13.70 -9.66 -14.27
N SER A 163 13.21 -10.15 -15.43
CA SER A 163 13.71 -9.76 -16.74
C SER A 163 13.56 -8.27 -17.00
N LEU A 164 12.38 -7.70 -16.76
CA LEU A 164 12.13 -6.27 -16.96
C LEU A 164 12.96 -5.40 -15.99
N ARG A 165 13.13 -5.83 -14.74
CA ARG A 165 13.97 -5.10 -13.77
C ARG A 165 15.45 -5.13 -14.12
N THR A 166 15.95 -6.24 -14.68
CA THR A 166 17.38 -6.46 -14.86
C THR A 166 17.88 -6.25 -16.29
N LEU A 167 17.06 -6.54 -17.28
CA LEU A 167 17.44 -6.52 -18.71
C LEU A 167 16.88 -5.31 -19.45
N ASP A 168 15.70 -4.79 -19.05
CA ASP A 168 15.12 -3.63 -19.72
C ASP A 168 16.00 -2.38 -19.55
N PRO A 169 16.46 -1.76 -20.67
CA PRO A 169 17.37 -0.64 -20.59
C PRO A 169 16.74 0.60 -19.93
N PHE A 170 15.44 0.86 -20.14
CA PHE A 170 14.78 2.03 -19.57
C PHE A 170 14.57 1.91 -18.07
N THR A 171 14.22 0.73 -17.57
CA THR A 171 14.14 0.44 -16.13
C THR A 171 15.52 0.55 -15.48
N ARG A 172 16.58 0.05 -16.16
CA ARG A 172 17.95 0.19 -15.68
C ARG A 172 18.41 1.64 -15.64
N ILE A 173 18.11 2.43 -16.68
CA ILE A 173 18.38 3.89 -16.71
C ILE A 173 17.63 4.56 -15.56
N THR A 174 16.38 4.20 -15.33
CA THR A 174 15.57 4.76 -14.23
C THR A 174 16.25 4.55 -12.88
N ALA A 175 16.60 3.29 -12.57
CA ALA A 175 17.25 2.96 -11.30
C ALA A 175 18.67 3.57 -11.16
N ALA A 176 19.41 3.65 -12.27
CA ALA A 176 20.75 4.26 -12.27
C ALA A 176 20.70 5.78 -12.07
N ARG A 177 19.74 6.47 -12.72
CA ARG A 177 19.55 7.92 -12.66
C ARG A 177 18.94 8.40 -11.35
N ALA A 178 18.16 7.52 -10.66
CA ALA A 178 17.59 7.89 -9.38
C ALA A 178 18.71 8.22 -8.36
N ASP A 179 18.58 9.37 -7.71
CA ASP A 179 19.42 9.74 -6.57
C ASP A 179 18.94 9.05 -5.31
N VAL A 180 17.63 8.97 -5.13
CA VAL A 180 16.96 8.21 -4.07
C VAL A 180 15.88 7.31 -4.66
N ILE A 181 15.79 6.08 -4.16
CA ILE A 181 14.73 5.10 -4.48
C ILE A 181 13.92 4.86 -3.21
N LEU A 182 12.68 5.33 -3.19
CA LEU A 182 11.73 4.99 -2.13
C LEU A 182 11.15 3.61 -2.41
N SER A 183 11.20 2.69 -1.45
CA SER A 183 10.71 1.33 -1.67
C SER A 183 10.09 0.71 -0.43
N HIS A 184 8.94 0.06 -0.63
CA HIS A 184 8.33 -0.80 0.41
C HIS A 184 8.88 -2.24 0.39
N THR A 185 9.60 -2.63 -0.68
CA THR A 185 10.28 -3.93 -0.79
C THR A 185 11.75 -3.78 -1.18
N PRO A 186 12.61 -3.20 -0.32
CA PRO A 186 14.02 -2.93 -0.65
C PRO A 186 14.80 -4.15 -1.13
N GLN A 187 14.43 -5.33 -0.65
CA GLN A 187 15.10 -6.60 -0.98
C GLN A 187 14.93 -7.03 -2.46
N THR A 188 13.91 -6.53 -3.16
CA THR A 188 13.66 -6.90 -4.56
C THR A 188 14.55 -6.15 -5.54
N LEU A 189 15.11 -5.02 -5.13
CA LEU A 189 15.98 -4.21 -5.96
C LEU A 189 17.39 -4.81 -6.09
N PRO A 190 18.04 -4.69 -7.26
CA PRO A 190 19.41 -5.17 -7.47
C PRO A 190 20.38 -4.59 -6.45
N ARG A 191 21.32 -5.42 -5.97
CA ARG A 191 22.29 -5.06 -4.91
C ARG A 191 23.03 -3.75 -5.19
N ARG A 192 23.37 -3.48 -6.47
CA ARG A 192 24.09 -2.27 -6.90
C ARG A 192 23.35 -0.95 -6.65
N TYR A 193 22.03 -0.99 -6.42
CA TYR A 193 21.21 0.20 -6.14
C TYR A 193 20.81 0.34 -4.67
N ARG A 194 21.17 -0.62 -3.82
CA ARG A 194 20.72 -0.64 -2.41
C ARG A 194 21.16 0.55 -1.58
N SER A 195 22.31 1.15 -1.88
CA SER A 195 22.77 2.38 -1.21
C SER A 195 21.83 3.58 -1.40
N LYS A 196 21.11 3.60 -2.52
CA LYS A 196 20.14 4.66 -2.85
C LYS A 196 18.74 4.39 -2.29
N VAL A 197 18.48 3.17 -1.78
CA VAL A 197 17.15 2.75 -1.34
C VAL A 197 16.87 3.26 0.05
N ARG A 198 15.68 3.88 0.20
CA ARG A 198 15.11 4.24 1.50
C ARG A 198 13.79 3.49 1.66
N PRO A 199 13.61 2.74 2.77
CA PRO A 199 12.32 2.14 3.09
C PRO A 199 11.25 3.21 3.21
N PHE A 200 10.12 3.00 2.53
CA PHE A 200 9.02 3.94 2.55
C PHE A 200 7.69 3.23 2.34
N PHE A 201 6.72 3.46 3.22
CA PHE A 201 5.34 3.03 3.07
C PHE A 201 4.51 4.19 2.53
N GLN A 202 3.88 3.99 1.39
CA GLN A 202 3.08 5.04 0.74
C GLN A 202 1.67 5.19 1.32
N THR A 203 1.18 4.14 2.03
CA THR A 203 -0.18 4.12 2.55
C THR A 203 -0.29 5.07 3.73
N GLY A 204 -1.12 6.07 3.57
CA GLY A 204 -1.46 7.03 4.61
C GLY A 204 -2.88 6.85 5.13
N ILE A 205 -3.17 7.50 6.24
CA ILE A 205 -4.48 7.54 6.86
C ILE A 205 -5.15 8.86 6.51
N ALA A 206 -6.39 8.78 6.03
CA ALA A 206 -7.27 9.93 6.02
C ALA A 206 -7.72 10.22 7.45
N ASP A 207 -7.69 11.48 7.82
CA ASP A 207 -8.27 11.95 9.07
C ASP A 207 -9.80 11.83 8.99
N LEU A 208 -10.31 10.65 9.36
CA LEU A 208 -11.73 10.40 9.46
C LEU A 208 -12.12 10.64 10.94
N PRO A 209 -12.95 11.62 11.23
CA PRO A 209 -13.37 11.92 12.61
C PRO A 209 -13.91 10.69 13.35
N ALA A 210 -14.58 9.78 12.62
CA ALA A 210 -15.09 8.54 13.18
C ALA A 210 -13.99 7.60 13.69
N LEU A 211 -12.82 7.53 13.03
CA LEU A 211 -11.66 6.72 13.47
C LEU A 211 -10.93 7.35 14.66
N ALA A 212 -11.13 8.66 14.88
CA ALA A 212 -10.48 9.39 15.96
C ALA A 212 -11.12 9.15 17.34
N ARG A 213 -12.30 8.52 17.40
CA ARG A 213 -12.99 8.24 18.68
C ARG A 213 -12.17 7.28 19.54
N PRO A 214 -12.11 7.52 20.86
CA PRO A 214 -11.53 6.56 21.80
C PRO A 214 -12.28 5.24 21.77
N LYS A 215 -11.56 4.11 21.86
CA LYS A 215 -12.18 2.77 21.89
C LYS A 215 -13.04 2.57 23.14
N GLU A 216 -12.72 3.28 24.23
CA GLU A 216 -13.40 3.25 25.50
C GLU A 216 -14.86 3.72 25.44
N GLU A 217 -15.25 4.46 24.40
CA GLU A 217 -16.64 4.86 24.14
C GLU A 217 -17.52 3.71 23.63
N PHE A 218 -16.91 2.60 23.21
CA PHE A 218 -17.63 1.46 22.66
C PHE A 218 -17.82 0.39 23.73
N ARG A 219 -19.06 -0.14 23.80
CA ARG A 219 -19.43 -1.17 24.78
C ARG A 219 -18.58 -2.41 24.56
N ARG A 220 -17.92 -2.89 25.60
CA ARG A 220 -17.25 -4.18 25.62
C ARG A 220 -18.29 -5.28 25.79
N SER A 221 -18.18 -6.32 24.99
CA SER A 221 -18.81 -7.60 25.18
C SER A 221 -17.88 -8.49 26.02
N ASP A 222 -18.42 -9.43 26.77
CA ASP A 222 -17.62 -10.48 27.41
C ASP A 222 -17.08 -11.47 26.36
N VAL A 223 -17.64 -11.45 25.13
CA VAL A 223 -17.23 -12.26 23.99
C VAL A 223 -16.05 -11.61 23.26
N LEU A 224 -14.96 -12.35 23.07
CA LEU A 224 -13.80 -11.89 22.32
C LEU A 224 -14.14 -11.78 20.83
N ARG A 225 -14.04 -10.57 20.27
CA ARG A 225 -14.42 -10.30 18.89
C ARG A 225 -13.21 -10.15 17.98
N LEU A 226 -13.02 -11.14 17.12
CA LEU A 226 -12.03 -11.13 16.04
C LEU A 226 -12.63 -10.42 14.81
N VAL A 227 -11.85 -9.58 14.15
CA VAL A 227 -12.30 -8.85 12.94
C VAL A 227 -11.31 -9.09 11.82
N TYR A 228 -11.81 -9.49 10.67
CA TYR A 228 -11.11 -9.45 9.39
C TYR A 228 -11.81 -8.46 8.47
N ALA A 229 -11.06 -7.60 7.77
CA ALA A 229 -11.63 -6.75 6.75
C ALA A 229 -10.71 -6.67 5.53
N GLY A 230 -11.29 -6.92 4.35
CA GLY A 230 -10.56 -6.91 3.09
C GLY A 230 -11.26 -7.62 1.96
N GLU A 231 -10.66 -7.58 0.77
CA GLU A 231 -11.15 -8.36 -0.37
C GLU A 231 -10.90 -9.85 -0.13
N LEU A 232 -11.93 -10.70 -0.31
CA LEU A 232 -11.84 -12.14 -0.05
C LEU A 232 -11.16 -12.85 -1.22
N LYS A 233 -9.81 -12.81 -1.18
CA LYS A 233 -8.90 -13.39 -2.18
C LYS A 233 -7.80 -14.20 -1.50
N ASP A 234 -7.26 -15.19 -2.22
CA ASP A 234 -6.22 -16.11 -1.71
C ASP A 234 -5.06 -15.40 -1.01
N TRP A 235 -4.51 -14.36 -1.65
CA TRP A 235 -3.32 -13.66 -1.13
C TRP A 235 -3.61 -12.64 -0.02
N LYS A 236 -4.89 -12.36 0.28
CA LYS A 236 -5.28 -11.45 1.36
C LYS A 236 -5.43 -12.14 2.72
N GLY A 237 -5.27 -13.46 2.74
CA GLY A 237 -5.28 -14.26 3.96
C GLY A 237 -6.66 -14.43 4.61
N ALA A 238 -7.75 -14.15 3.88
CA ALA A 238 -9.10 -14.28 4.41
C ALA A 238 -9.41 -15.72 4.85
N GLN A 239 -9.02 -16.72 4.04
CA GLN A 239 -9.21 -18.14 4.39
C GLN A 239 -8.41 -18.51 5.64
N ILE A 240 -7.16 -18.02 5.76
CA ILE A 240 -6.34 -18.29 6.96
C ILE A 240 -6.94 -17.67 8.21
N ALA A 241 -7.50 -16.44 8.11
CA ALA A 241 -8.19 -15.82 9.23
C ALA A 241 -9.40 -16.62 9.67
N LEU A 242 -10.18 -17.18 8.73
CA LEU A 242 -11.29 -18.07 9.02
C LEU A 242 -10.83 -19.36 9.70
N ASP A 243 -9.90 -20.08 9.07
CA ASP A 243 -9.44 -21.38 9.54
C ASP A 243 -8.78 -21.28 10.94
N ALA A 244 -7.97 -20.23 11.15
CA ALA A 244 -7.36 -19.93 12.43
C ALA A 244 -8.39 -19.61 13.52
N SER A 245 -9.44 -18.87 13.18
CA SER A 245 -10.50 -18.54 14.13
C SER A 245 -11.33 -19.78 14.50
N LEU A 246 -11.70 -20.61 13.52
CA LEU A 246 -12.43 -21.85 13.76
C LEU A 246 -11.64 -22.79 14.67
N ARG A 247 -10.32 -22.96 14.41
CA ARG A 247 -9.41 -23.73 15.26
C ARG A 247 -9.33 -23.16 16.69
N PHE A 248 -9.29 -21.84 16.84
CA PHE A 248 -9.27 -21.19 18.14
C PHE A 248 -10.58 -21.42 18.90
N PHE A 249 -11.72 -21.36 18.23
CA PHE A 249 -13.05 -21.56 18.83
C PHE A 249 -13.27 -22.96 19.42
N GLU A 250 -12.55 -23.98 18.95
CA GLU A 250 -12.61 -25.33 19.53
C GLU A 250 -12.20 -25.36 21.02
N ASN A 251 -11.36 -24.37 21.43
CA ASN A 251 -10.83 -24.30 22.79
C ASN A 251 -11.32 -23.08 23.58
N ASP A 252 -11.99 -22.14 22.94
CA ASP A 252 -12.51 -20.90 23.55
C ASP A 252 -13.97 -20.70 23.14
N PRO A 253 -14.93 -20.92 24.08
CA PRO A 253 -16.35 -20.81 23.78
C PRO A 253 -16.86 -19.39 23.63
N ASP A 254 -16.15 -18.39 24.16
CA ASP A 254 -16.61 -17.00 24.26
C ASP A 254 -15.95 -16.09 23.23
N ALA A 255 -15.83 -16.57 21.96
CA ALA A 255 -15.25 -15.78 20.86
C ALA A 255 -16.10 -15.85 19.60
N GLU A 256 -16.02 -14.80 18.78
CA GLU A 256 -16.68 -14.69 17.47
C GLU A 256 -15.75 -14.08 16.42
N LEU A 257 -16.01 -14.35 15.13
CA LEU A 257 -15.32 -13.74 14.00
C LEU A 257 -16.29 -12.97 13.12
N VAL A 258 -15.96 -11.70 12.85
CA VAL A 258 -16.65 -10.87 11.87
C VAL A 258 -15.77 -10.68 10.65
N ILE A 259 -16.28 -11.05 9.48
CA ILE A 259 -15.63 -10.92 8.18
C ILE A 259 -16.32 -9.81 7.37
N VAL A 260 -15.59 -8.71 7.15
CA VAL A 260 -16.04 -7.59 6.34
C VAL A 260 -15.34 -7.62 4.99
N GLY A 261 -16.13 -7.68 3.92
CA GLY A 261 -15.61 -7.68 2.56
C GLY A 261 -16.33 -8.68 1.66
N ASP A 262 -15.91 -8.68 0.41
CA ASP A 262 -16.46 -9.56 -0.62
C ASP A 262 -15.33 -9.97 -1.59
N GLY A 263 -15.55 -11.07 -2.32
CA GLY A 263 -14.57 -11.56 -3.28
C GLY A 263 -14.82 -12.99 -3.73
N PRO A 264 -13.94 -13.51 -4.60
CA PRO A 264 -14.11 -14.84 -5.20
C PRO A 264 -14.17 -15.99 -4.18
N LEU A 265 -13.57 -15.83 -3.00
CA LEU A 265 -13.56 -16.89 -1.96
C LEU A 265 -14.80 -16.91 -1.09
N ARG A 266 -15.70 -15.92 -1.16
CA ARG A 266 -16.83 -15.78 -0.23
C ARG A 266 -17.65 -17.06 -0.10
N GLY A 267 -18.15 -17.60 -1.20
CA GLY A 267 -19.00 -18.80 -1.19
C GLY A 267 -18.28 -20.03 -0.66
N GLN A 268 -16.97 -20.17 -0.94
CA GLN A 268 -16.15 -21.25 -0.37
C GLN A 268 -16.00 -21.09 1.15
N MET A 269 -15.72 -19.87 1.62
CA MET A 269 -15.53 -19.58 3.05
C MET A 269 -16.84 -19.78 3.84
N GLU A 270 -17.97 -19.33 3.29
CA GLU A 270 -19.30 -19.56 3.87
C GLU A 270 -19.61 -21.06 3.97
N ALA A 271 -19.28 -21.86 2.95
CA ALA A 271 -19.45 -23.32 2.97
C ALA A 271 -18.55 -23.99 4.02
N VAL A 272 -17.29 -23.54 4.16
CA VAL A 272 -16.36 -24.06 5.21
C VAL A 272 -16.92 -23.74 6.60
N ALA A 273 -17.37 -22.52 6.84
CA ALA A 273 -17.98 -22.14 8.12
C ALA A 273 -19.23 -22.95 8.39
N ALA A 274 -20.15 -23.10 7.42
CA ALA A 274 -21.40 -23.85 7.61
C ALA A 274 -21.17 -25.36 7.91
N ALA A 275 -20.06 -25.92 7.44
CA ALA A 275 -19.71 -27.32 7.70
C ALA A 275 -18.98 -27.53 9.03
N HIS A 276 -18.49 -26.46 9.68
CA HIS A 276 -17.75 -26.55 10.92
C HIS A 276 -18.68 -26.43 12.15
N PRO A 277 -18.49 -27.24 13.24
CA PRO A 277 -19.32 -27.14 14.45
C PRO A 277 -19.41 -25.73 15.03
N GLU A 278 -18.29 -24.99 15.00
CA GLU A 278 -18.18 -23.62 15.52
C GLU A 278 -18.54 -22.53 14.49
N GLY A 279 -18.99 -22.91 13.31
CA GLY A 279 -19.26 -22.00 12.21
C GLY A 279 -20.36 -20.97 12.48
N ALA A 280 -21.27 -21.25 13.40
CA ALA A 280 -22.31 -20.30 13.83
C ALA A 280 -21.74 -19.01 14.46
N ARG A 281 -20.47 -19.03 14.89
CA ARG A 281 -19.76 -17.85 15.44
C ARG A 281 -19.10 -16.99 14.38
N VAL A 282 -19.22 -17.34 13.11
CA VAL A 282 -18.64 -16.57 11.99
C VAL A 282 -19.74 -15.79 11.29
N THR A 283 -19.57 -14.47 11.23
CA THR A 283 -20.51 -13.57 10.55
C THR A 283 -19.88 -12.95 9.32
N PHE A 284 -20.50 -13.12 8.15
CA PHE A 284 -20.08 -12.52 6.90
C PHE A 284 -20.95 -11.28 6.59
N LEU A 285 -20.42 -10.08 6.79
CA LEU A 285 -21.15 -8.82 6.59
C LEU A 285 -21.14 -8.30 5.14
N GLY A 286 -20.33 -8.92 4.27
CA GLY A 286 -20.15 -8.42 2.92
C GLY A 286 -19.41 -7.08 2.90
N LYS A 287 -19.56 -6.35 1.80
CA LYS A 287 -18.91 -5.05 1.62
C LYS A 287 -19.68 -3.95 2.34
N LEU A 288 -19.05 -3.29 3.27
CA LEU A 288 -19.66 -2.21 4.06
C LEU A 288 -19.21 -0.82 3.58
N PRO A 289 -20.06 0.21 3.74
CA PRO A 289 -19.63 1.62 3.71
C PRO A 289 -18.58 1.89 4.80
N MET A 290 -17.79 2.96 4.60
CA MET A 290 -16.67 3.27 5.51
C MET A 290 -17.13 3.48 6.95
N GLU A 291 -18.23 4.16 7.15
CA GLU A 291 -18.78 4.48 8.48
C GLU A 291 -19.13 3.19 9.24
N ARG A 292 -19.74 2.22 8.54
CA ARG A 292 -20.09 0.92 9.13
C ARG A 292 -18.86 0.05 9.38
N LEU A 293 -17.86 0.09 8.49
CA LEU A 293 -16.59 -0.58 8.73
C LEU A 293 -15.90 -0.06 9.99
N VAL A 294 -15.91 1.25 10.19
CA VAL A 294 -15.32 1.89 11.37
C VAL A 294 -16.02 1.42 12.67
N GLU A 295 -17.35 1.29 12.67
CA GLU A 295 -18.10 0.75 13.80
C GLU A 295 -17.66 -0.69 14.12
N GLU A 296 -17.56 -1.56 13.09
CA GLU A 296 -17.10 -2.94 13.29
C GLU A 296 -15.68 -3.03 13.84
N LEU A 297 -14.79 -2.13 13.39
CA LEU A 297 -13.42 -2.04 13.91
C LEU A 297 -13.41 -1.57 15.37
N HIS A 298 -14.22 -0.59 15.75
CA HIS A 298 -14.31 -0.16 17.15
C HIS A 298 -14.83 -1.24 18.09
N TRP A 299 -15.74 -2.09 17.61
CA TRP A 299 -16.29 -3.19 18.42
C TRP A 299 -15.37 -4.41 18.45
N GLY A 300 -14.37 -4.49 17.58
CA GLY A 300 -13.40 -5.57 17.57
C GLY A 300 -12.43 -5.54 18.75
N ASP A 301 -11.84 -6.67 19.09
CA ASP A 301 -10.78 -6.82 20.10
C ASP A 301 -9.43 -7.12 19.47
N ILE A 302 -9.40 -7.87 18.37
CA ILE A 302 -8.21 -8.24 17.60
C ILE A 302 -8.51 -8.11 16.12
N PHE A 303 -7.61 -7.48 15.37
CA PHE A 303 -7.71 -7.40 13.92
C PHE A 303 -6.82 -8.46 13.26
N LEU A 304 -7.41 -9.33 12.46
CA LEU A 304 -6.72 -10.39 11.74
C LEU A 304 -6.41 -9.94 10.32
N TYR A 305 -5.13 -9.90 9.96
CA TYR A 305 -4.70 -9.59 8.59
C TYR A 305 -3.51 -10.45 8.16
N PRO A 306 -3.66 -11.79 8.06
CA PRO A 306 -2.59 -12.71 7.68
C PRO A 306 -2.37 -12.70 6.16
N SER A 307 -2.19 -11.52 5.59
CA SER A 307 -2.01 -11.29 4.16
C SER A 307 -0.61 -11.70 3.72
N PHE A 308 -0.52 -12.31 2.55
CA PHE A 308 0.75 -12.63 1.89
C PHE A 308 1.19 -11.53 0.90
N HIS A 309 0.46 -10.45 0.85
CA HIS A 309 0.71 -9.32 -0.01
C HIS A 309 1.64 -8.33 0.68
N HIS A 310 2.75 -7.97 0.04
CA HIS A 310 3.79 -7.16 0.66
C HIS A 310 3.45 -5.66 0.85
N GLY A 311 2.25 -5.21 0.48
CA GLY A 311 1.79 -3.84 0.66
C GLY A 311 1.07 -3.65 2.00
N LEU A 312 1.32 -2.53 2.68
CA LEU A 312 0.54 -2.12 3.85
C LEU A 312 -0.88 -1.71 3.39
N ALA A 313 -1.89 -2.43 3.85
CA ALA A 313 -3.27 -2.15 3.47
C ALA A 313 -3.85 -1.00 4.30
N THR A 314 -4.65 -0.14 3.68
CA THR A 314 -5.32 0.97 4.36
C THR A 314 -6.18 0.50 5.53
N VAL A 315 -6.85 -0.64 5.41
CA VAL A 315 -7.70 -1.20 6.47
C VAL A 315 -6.91 -1.60 7.72
N VAL A 316 -5.64 -2.01 7.57
CA VAL A 316 -4.76 -2.27 8.72
C VAL A 316 -4.53 -0.99 9.50
N LEU A 317 -4.23 0.11 8.80
CA LEU A 317 -4.05 1.41 9.44
C LEU A 317 -5.34 1.91 10.10
N GLN A 318 -6.49 1.64 9.49
CA GLN A 318 -7.80 1.95 10.07
C GLN A 318 -8.03 1.16 11.36
N ALA A 319 -7.74 -0.14 11.37
CA ALA A 319 -7.81 -0.96 12.57
C ALA A 319 -6.83 -0.49 13.68
N MET A 320 -5.61 -0.12 13.30
CA MET A 320 -4.65 0.47 14.25
C MET A 320 -5.16 1.78 14.84
N LEU A 321 -5.77 2.65 14.03
CA LEU A 321 -6.35 3.91 14.51
C LEU A 321 -7.48 3.72 15.52
N THR A 322 -8.30 2.68 15.36
CA THR A 322 -9.34 2.33 16.34
C THR A 322 -8.79 1.66 17.60
N GLY A 323 -7.46 1.45 17.67
CA GLY A 323 -6.80 0.86 18.82
C GLY A 323 -6.86 -0.67 18.84
N LEU A 324 -6.99 -1.32 17.68
CA LEU A 324 -6.93 -2.77 17.59
C LEU A 324 -5.48 -3.26 17.46
N PRO A 325 -5.05 -4.23 18.28
CA PRO A 325 -3.83 -4.98 17.98
C PRO A 325 -4.02 -5.81 16.72
N VAL A 326 -2.97 -5.87 15.89
CA VAL A 326 -3.02 -6.55 14.59
C VAL A 326 -2.28 -7.88 14.66
N ILE A 327 -2.91 -8.96 14.21
CA ILE A 327 -2.22 -10.23 13.92
C ILE A 327 -1.97 -10.30 12.42
N CYS A 328 -0.71 -10.36 12.03
CA CYS A 328 -0.26 -10.56 10.65
C CYS A 328 0.75 -11.71 10.58
N ILE A 329 1.23 -12.05 9.38
CA ILE A 329 2.27 -13.06 9.20
C ILE A 329 3.63 -12.44 8.91
N GLU A 330 4.68 -13.22 9.20
CA GLU A 330 6.07 -12.80 9.00
C GLU A 330 6.38 -12.53 7.53
N GLY A 331 7.24 -11.52 7.29
CA GLY A 331 7.72 -11.16 5.94
C GLY A 331 6.83 -10.19 5.17
N ASP A 332 5.67 -9.84 5.68
CA ASP A 332 4.76 -8.85 5.10
C ASP A 332 5.19 -7.41 5.45
N ALA A 333 4.73 -6.45 4.63
CA ALA A 333 4.86 -5.02 4.91
C ALA A 333 4.12 -4.61 6.19
N THR A 334 3.00 -5.26 6.46
CA THR A 334 2.21 -5.06 7.69
C THR A 334 3.05 -5.38 8.91
N GLY A 335 3.71 -6.55 8.95
CA GLY A 335 4.60 -6.93 10.05
C GLY A 335 5.74 -5.94 10.28
N ARG A 336 6.28 -5.37 9.21
CA ARG A 336 7.31 -4.30 9.33
C ARG A 336 6.74 -2.97 9.82
N ALA A 337 5.51 -2.64 9.43
CA ALA A 337 4.86 -1.40 9.81
C ALA A 337 4.37 -1.41 11.26
N ILE A 338 3.80 -2.53 11.72
CA ILE A 338 3.32 -2.68 13.11
C ILE A 338 4.46 -2.93 14.09
N GLY A 339 5.57 -3.51 13.63
CA GLY A 339 6.65 -3.97 14.50
C GLY A 339 6.15 -4.99 15.54
N MET A 340 6.96 -5.24 16.57
CA MET A 340 6.57 -6.12 17.69
C MET A 340 5.75 -5.38 18.76
N THR A 341 5.41 -4.11 18.54
CA THR A 341 4.82 -3.21 19.56
C THR A 341 3.35 -2.89 19.32
N ALA A 342 2.80 -3.20 18.14
CA ALA A 342 1.43 -2.87 17.76
C ALA A 342 0.58 -4.11 17.44
N GLY A 343 1.10 -5.30 17.68
CA GLY A 343 0.43 -6.57 17.39
C GLY A 343 1.37 -7.75 17.46
N ILE A 344 0.95 -8.87 16.91
CA ILE A 344 1.75 -10.10 16.82
C ILE A 344 2.00 -10.45 15.36
N THR A 345 3.26 -10.70 15.04
CA THR A 345 3.65 -11.28 13.75
C THR A 345 3.78 -12.78 13.91
N ALA A 346 2.83 -13.53 13.36
CA ALA A 346 2.83 -14.99 13.38
C ALA A 346 3.98 -15.51 12.48
N LYS A 347 4.87 -16.29 13.09
CA LYS A 347 6.01 -16.88 12.38
C LYS A 347 5.58 -18.09 11.59
N LEU A 348 5.94 -18.09 10.31
CA LEU A 348 5.69 -19.23 9.43
C LEU A 348 6.87 -20.21 9.47
N SER A 349 6.59 -21.50 9.59
CA SER A 349 7.57 -22.55 9.48
C SER A 349 7.06 -23.67 8.56
N ASN A 350 7.92 -24.60 8.16
CA ASN A 350 7.50 -25.79 7.41
C ASN A 350 6.72 -26.78 8.28
N GLU A 351 6.83 -26.65 9.60
CA GLU A 351 6.21 -27.55 10.58
C GLU A 351 4.86 -27.01 11.09
N THR A 352 4.67 -25.70 11.06
CA THR A 352 3.47 -25.03 11.57
C THR A 352 2.70 -24.40 10.41
N PRO A 353 1.50 -24.89 10.09
CA PRO A 353 0.65 -24.29 9.07
C PRO A 353 0.30 -22.83 9.40
N PRO A 354 0.04 -21.98 8.41
CA PRO A 354 -0.25 -20.57 8.63
C PRO A 354 -1.47 -20.30 9.53
N ASP A 355 -2.53 -21.10 9.42
CA ASP A 355 -3.72 -21.03 10.25
C ASP A 355 -3.42 -21.36 11.71
N GLU A 356 -2.60 -22.37 11.97
CA GLU A 356 -2.15 -22.73 13.32
C GLU A 356 -1.27 -21.64 13.93
N ALA A 357 -0.34 -21.07 13.17
CA ALA A 357 0.50 -19.98 13.64
C ALA A 357 -0.33 -18.74 14.03
N VAL A 358 -1.37 -18.44 13.24
CA VAL A 358 -2.31 -17.34 13.52
C VAL A 358 -3.20 -17.68 14.71
N ALA A 359 -3.73 -18.92 14.83
CA ALA A 359 -4.53 -19.37 15.98
C ALA A 359 -3.74 -19.25 17.30
N ASN A 360 -2.46 -19.65 17.30
CA ASN A 360 -1.57 -19.48 18.44
C ASN A 360 -1.41 -18.00 18.83
N ALA A 361 -1.28 -17.10 17.83
CA ALA A 361 -1.21 -15.66 18.10
C ALA A 361 -2.54 -15.10 18.66
N ILE A 362 -3.69 -15.62 18.21
CA ILE A 362 -5.00 -15.29 18.79
C ILE A 362 -5.04 -15.72 20.25
N SER A 363 -4.64 -16.96 20.57
CA SER A 363 -4.64 -17.50 21.95
C SER A 363 -3.79 -16.66 22.89
N VAL A 364 -2.61 -16.17 22.45
CA VAL A 364 -1.77 -15.29 23.25
C VAL A 364 -2.50 -13.99 23.61
N LEU A 365 -3.17 -13.36 22.65
CA LEU A 365 -3.89 -12.11 22.89
C LEU A 365 -5.22 -12.33 23.61
N ALA A 366 -5.85 -13.47 23.46
CA ALA A 366 -7.08 -13.83 24.18
C ALA A 366 -6.82 -13.97 25.68
N ALA A 367 -5.71 -14.64 26.06
CA ALA A 367 -5.35 -14.91 27.44
C ALA A 367 -4.94 -13.68 28.25
N ASP A 368 -4.47 -12.60 27.62
CA ASP A 368 -3.98 -11.40 28.32
C ASP A 368 -4.62 -10.11 27.78
N GLU A 369 -5.70 -9.69 28.47
CA GLU A 369 -6.41 -8.46 28.13
C GLU A 369 -5.52 -7.22 28.29
N ALA A 370 -4.65 -7.17 29.29
CA ALA A 370 -3.78 -6.03 29.55
C ALA A 370 -2.76 -5.87 28.41
N GLN A 371 -2.18 -6.98 27.94
CA GLN A 371 -1.30 -7.01 26.77
C GLN A 371 -2.06 -6.58 25.52
N ARG A 372 -3.25 -7.14 25.29
CA ARG A 372 -4.11 -6.79 24.13
C ARG A 372 -4.40 -5.30 24.08
N GLN A 373 -4.76 -4.68 25.19
CA GLN A 373 -5.00 -3.25 25.30
C GLN A 373 -3.73 -2.42 25.10
N ALA A 374 -2.60 -2.85 25.68
CA ALA A 374 -1.32 -2.16 25.54
C ALA A 374 -0.86 -2.12 24.07
N LEU A 375 -0.98 -3.25 23.35
CA LEU A 375 -0.66 -3.32 21.93
C LEU A 375 -1.63 -2.48 21.09
N GLY A 376 -2.91 -2.46 21.42
CA GLY A 376 -3.90 -1.62 20.74
C GLY A 376 -3.61 -0.12 20.89
N ARG A 377 -3.25 0.34 22.10
CA ARG A 377 -2.82 1.73 22.34
C ARG A 377 -1.55 2.07 21.55
N ALA A 378 -0.59 1.14 21.50
CA ALA A 378 0.63 1.32 20.72
C ALA A 378 0.34 1.34 19.22
N ALA A 379 -0.57 0.49 18.73
CA ALA A 379 -1.02 0.49 17.34
C ALA A 379 -1.58 1.86 16.94
N ARG A 380 -2.49 2.40 17.75
CA ARG A 380 -3.06 3.73 17.52
C ARG A 380 -2.00 4.83 17.48
N ARG A 381 -1.08 4.83 18.45
CA ARG A 381 0.01 5.80 18.49
C ARG A 381 0.87 5.74 17.23
N ILE A 382 1.31 4.54 16.82
CA ILE A 382 2.13 4.35 15.63
C ILE A 382 1.38 4.81 14.37
N ALA A 383 0.07 4.50 14.28
CA ALA A 383 -0.76 4.93 13.16
C ALA A 383 -0.80 6.46 13.02
N LEU A 384 -1.02 7.17 14.12
CA LEU A 384 -1.08 8.64 14.15
C LEU A 384 0.29 9.28 13.88
N GLU A 385 1.35 8.79 14.53
CA GLU A 385 2.68 9.39 14.45
C GLU A 385 3.39 9.12 13.12
N SER A 386 3.15 7.96 12.49
CA SER A 386 3.96 7.50 11.35
C SER A 386 3.23 7.50 10.01
N PHE A 387 1.88 7.43 10.02
CA PHE A 387 1.11 7.18 8.81
C PHE A 387 0.09 8.28 8.46
N SER A 388 0.11 9.42 9.12
CA SER A 388 -0.64 10.58 8.64
C SER A 388 -0.07 11.07 7.30
N TYR A 389 -0.90 11.60 6.41
CA TYR A 389 -0.42 12.17 5.15
C TYR A 389 0.53 13.35 5.38
N GLU A 390 0.35 14.10 6.45
CA GLU A 390 1.25 15.16 6.88
C GLU A 390 2.64 14.60 7.21
N THR A 391 2.73 13.55 8.03
CA THR A 391 4.00 12.88 8.37
C THR A 391 4.65 12.26 7.14
N LEU A 392 3.88 11.61 6.26
CA LEU A 392 4.40 11.04 5.02
C LEU A 392 4.95 12.12 4.09
N ALA A 393 4.24 13.25 3.94
CA ALA A 393 4.71 14.38 3.15
C ALA A 393 5.97 15.02 3.75
N ALA A 394 6.06 15.16 5.07
CA ALA A 394 7.26 15.64 5.75
C ALA A 394 8.46 14.71 5.55
N ASN A 395 8.25 13.39 5.55
CA ASN A 395 9.30 12.42 5.24
C ASN A 395 9.77 12.52 3.78
N VAL A 396 8.86 12.74 2.84
CA VAL A 396 9.19 12.98 1.43
C VAL A 396 9.91 14.32 1.27
N ASP A 397 9.50 15.39 1.96
CA ASP A 397 10.20 16.69 1.95
C ASP A 397 11.65 16.58 2.41
N ARG A 398 11.90 15.78 3.48
CA ARG A 398 13.28 15.51 3.93
C ARG A 398 14.11 14.87 2.82
N VAL A 399 13.56 13.87 2.12
CA VAL A 399 14.21 13.24 0.97
C VAL A 399 14.48 14.25 -0.14
N TYR A 400 13.56 15.16 -0.44
CA TYR A 400 13.77 16.20 -1.45
C TYR A 400 14.91 17.14 -1.09
N ARG A 401 15.02 17.57 0.16
CA ARG A 401 16.12 18.42 0.65
C ARG A 401 17.47 17.73 0.55
N GLU A 402 17.52 16.45 0.97
CA GLU A 402 18.74 15.63 0.85
C GLU A 402 19.15 15.47 -0.62
N THR A 403 18.21 15.15 -1.50
CA THR A 403 18.45 14.93 -2.93
C THR A 403 18.89 16.20 -3.64
N ASN A 404 18.28 17.34 -3.31
CA ASN A 404 18.64 18.64 -3.91
C ASN A 404 20.03 19.10 -3.49
N ASN A 405 20.41 18.91 -2.23
CA ASN A 405 21.74 19.28 -1.72
C ASN A 405 22.86 18.44 -2.34
N HIS A 406 22.65 17.14 -2.58
CA HIS A 406 23.62 16.31 -3.30
C HIS A 406 23.77 16.75 -4.76
N GLY A 407 22.67 17.13 -5.42
CA GLY A 407 22.70 17.63 -6.79
C GLY A 407 23.47 18.95 -6.96
N LEU A 408 23.51 19.78 -5.93
CA LEU A 408 24.28 21.04 -5.93
C LEU A 408 25.79 20.77 -5.80
N CYS A 409 26.21 19.83 -4.95
CA CYS A 409 27.63 19.44 -4.81
C CYS A 409 28.18 18.83 -6.11
N ASP A 410 27.43 17.95 -6.79
CA ASP A 410 27.84 17.36 -8.06
C ASP A 410 27.96 18.37 -9.22
N LEU A 411 27.23 19.49 -9.16
CA LEU A 411 27.31 20.54 -10.16
C LEU A 411 28.49 21.48 -9.94
N GLU A 412 28.92 21.67 -8.70
CA GLU A 412 30.14 22.43 -8.37
C GLU A 412 31.39 21.64 -8.76
N ASP A 413 31.44 20.34 -8.51
CA ASP A 413 32.57 19.48 -8.90
C ASP A 413 32.74 19.31 -10.42
N ARG A 414 31.69 19.53 -11.23
CA ARG A 414 31.76 19.49 -12.71
C ARG A 414 32.13 20.82 -13.34
N ARG A 415 32.30 21.87 -12.56
CA ARG A 415 32.72 23.22 -13.02
C ARG A 415 34.21 23.51 -12.78
N ILE A 416 34.94 22.58 -12.18
CA ILE A 416 36.38 22.54 -12.05
C ILE A 416 36.96 21.57 -13.11
#